data_01b18b8bf3f6630ab7d0a60cf68dd2b3
#
_entry.id   01b18b8bf3f6630ab7d0a60cf68dd2b3
#
_cell.length_a   1.000
_cell.length_b   1.000
_cell.length_c   1.000
_cell.angle_alpha   90.00
_cell.angle_beta   90.00
_cell.angle_gamma   90.00
#
_symmetry.space_group_name_H-M   'P 1'
#
loop_
_entity.id
_entity.type
_entity.pdbx_description
1 polymer ?
#
loop_
_entity_poly.entity_id
_entity_poly.type
_entity_poly.pdbx_seq_one_letter_code
_entity_poly.pdbx_strand_id
1 'polypeptide(L)'
;MHQGLLVAVLTRNEHCPLHVHVGHAEGEGHFEFSFWHNGVRLRDVVPTQNQPSVGVLERLRQAIKLPAHLQRAREYWWQSQQAVCLVNQAWDDQTNEVIAPHVKRHGARTIQTVVFDLQSHRTILQLEGTEVPVEIEL
;
A
#
# COMPACT_ATOMS: atom_id res chain seq x y z
N MET A 1 2.50 14.10 -14.97
CA MET A 1 2.92 13.72 -13.62
C MET A 1 3.21 14.94 -12.79
N HIS A 2 3.08 14.89 -11.50
CA HIS A 2 3.17 16.05 -10.64
C HIS A 2 4.57 16.68 -10.68
N GLN A 3 4.65 17.98 -10.97
CA GLN A 3 5.90 18.78 -11.05
C GLN A 3 6.98 18.17 -11.95
N GLY A 4 6.57 17.46 -12.99
CA GLY A 4 7.51 16.85 -13.93
C GLY A 4 8.24 15.64 -13.40
N LEU A 5 7.86 15.11 -12.23
CA LEU A 5 8.45 13.92 -11.64
C LEU A 5 7.71 12.69 -12.14
N LEU A 6 8.46 11.61 -12.34
CA LEU A 6 7.91 10.34 -12.75
C LEU A 6 7.53 9.50 -11.52
N VAL A 7 6.28 9.05 -11.46
CA VAL A 7 5.83 8.10 -10.44
C VAL A 7 5.60 6.76 -11.12
N ALA A 8 6.19 5.71 -10.59
CA ALA A 8 6.09 4.38 -11.16
C ALA A 8 5.87 3.32 -10.08
N VAL A 9 5.07 2.31 -10.43
CA VAL A 9 5.00 1.07 -9.68
C VAL A 9 5.88 0.07 -10.43
N LEU A 10 7.00 -0.27 -9.85
CA LEU A 10 7.90 -1.25 -10.45
C LEU A 10 7.35 -2.65 -10.19
N THR A 11 7.45 -3.51 -11.21
CA THR A 11 6.83 -4.83 -11.16
C THR A 11 7.85 -5.96 -11.17
N ARG A 12 9.15 -5.63 -11.19
CA ARG A 12 10.21 -6.61 -11.19
C ARG A 12 10.93 -6.59 -9.84
N ASN A 13 11.00 -7.75 -9.20
CA ASN A 13 11.70 -7.93 -7.92
C ASN A 13 11.13 -7.09 -6.78
N GLU A 14 9.86 -6.69 -6.91
CA GLU A 14 9.20 -5.95 -5.85
C GLU A 14 8.74 -6.88 -4.74
N HIS A 15 8.85 -6.41 -3.53
CA HIS A 15 8.45 -7.15 -2.33
C HIS A 15 7.82 -6.19 -1.33
N CYS A 16 7.23 -6.75 -0.29
CA CYS A 16 6.60 -5.96 0.76
C CYS A 16 7.61 -5.12 1.53
N PRO A 17 7.22 -3.92 1.95
CA PRO A 17 5.88 -3.32 1.80
C PRO A 17 5.63 -2.75 0.40
N LEU A 18 4.34 -2.59 0.08
CA LEU A 18 3.91 -2.00 -1.18
C LEU A 18 4.39 -0.55 -1.28
N HIS A 19 4.96 -0.18 -2.43
CA HIS A 19 5.45 1.18 -2.59
C HIS A 19 5.51 1.61 -4.05
N VAL A 20 5.46 2.92 -4.25
CA VAL A 20 5.71 3.55 -5.55
C VAL A 20 7.06 4.24 -5.52
N HIS A 21 7.67 4.34 -6.68
CA HIS A 21 8.95 5.02 -6.88
C HIS A 21 8.69 6.36 -7.56
N VAL A 22 9.20 7.44 -6.99
CA VAL A 22 9.10 8.78 -7.58
C VAL A 22 10.50 9.24 -7.95
N GLY A 23 10.78 9.29 -9.24
CA GLY A 23 12.07 9.78 -9.74
C GLY A 23 12.16 11.29 -9.66
N HIS A 24 13.32 11.79 -9.27
CA HIS A 24 13.66 13.20 -9.31
C HIS A 24 15.10 13.36 -9.80
N ALA A 25 15.53 14.61 -10.05
CA ALA A 25 16.81 14.88 -10.72
C ALA A 25 18.01 14.22 -10.05
N GLU A 26 17.98 14.03 -8.74
CA GLU A 26 19.13 13.56 -7.97
C GLU A 26 18.90 12.21 -7.28
N GLY A 27 17.76 11.56 -7.53
CA GLY A 27 17.50 10.29 -6.88
C GLY A 27 16.06 9.84 -7.00
N GLU A 28 15.61 9.07 -6.02
CA GLU A 28 14.30 8.42 -6.06
C GLU A 28 13.70 8.37 -4.66
N GLY A 29 12.45 8.79 -4.55
CA GLY A 29 11.68 8.64 -3.33
C GLY A 29 10.81 7.40 -3.37
N HIS A 30 10.67 6.72 -2.24
CA HIS A 30 9.81 5.54 -2.10
C HIS A 30 8.68 5.85 -1.14
N PHE A 31 7.44 5.74 -1.62
CA PHE A 31 6.25 6.01 -0.83
C PHE A 31 5.43 4.73 -0.68
N GLU A 32 5.12 4.37 0.56
CA GLU A 32 4.30 3.19 0.84
C GLU A 32 2.83 3.50 0.68
N PHE A 33 2.09 2.54 0.15
CA PHE A 33 0.63 2.56 0.11
C PHE A 33 0.08 1.23 0.59
N SER A 34 -1.24 1.10 0.66
CA SER A 34 -1.86 -0.08 1.26
C SER A 34 -3.11 -0.51 0.49
N PHE A 35 -3.49 -1.77 0.70
CA PHE A 35 -4.76 -2.33 0.22
C PHE A 35 -5.82 -2.39 1.31
N TRP A 36 -5.58 -1.80 2.49
CA TRP A 36 -6.61 -1.79 3.52
C TRP A 36 -6.92 -0.38 4.05
N HIS A 37 -6.15 0.62 3.65
CA HIS A 37 -6.44 2.03 3.98
C HIS A 37 -5.89 2.95 2.89
N ASN A 38 -6.30 4.21 2.92
CA ASN A 38 -5.91 5.18 1.89
C ASN A 38 -4.74 6.09 2.30
N GLY A 39 -3.99 5.71 3.33
CA GLY A 39 -2.81 6.46 3.75
C GLY A 39 -1.63 6.21 2.83
N VAL A 40 -0.79 7.23 2.69
CA VAL A 40 0.47 7.16 1.96
C VAL A 40 1.56 7.70 2.86
N ARG A 41 2.69 6.99 2.95
CA ARG A 41 3.79 7.35 3.84
C ARG A 41 5.10 7.31 3.08
N LEU A 42 5.95 8.32 3.31
CA LEU A 42 7.32 8.29 2.80
C LEU A 42 8.10 7.18 3.52
N ARG A 43 8.70 6.27 2.75
CA ARG A 43 9.55 5.21 3.28
C ARG A 43 11.00 5.67 3.36
N ASP A 44 11.56 6.11 2.22
CA ASP A 44 12.92 6.60 2.14
C ASP A 44 13.14 7.39 0.86
N VAL A 45 14.31 8.02 0.76
CA VAL A 45 14.79 8.70 -0.44
C VAL A 45 16.20 8.18 -0.72
N VAL A 46 16.45 7.80 -1.97
CA VAL A 46 17.73 7.24 -2.39
C VAL A 46 18.31 8.07 -3.53
N PRO A 47 19.56 8.53 -3.47
CA PRO A 47 20.47 8.46 -2.33
C PRO A 47 20.06 9.38 -1.19
N THR A 48 20.58 9.14 0.01
CA THR A 48 20.24 9.95 1.18
C THR A 48 20.81 11.37 1.14
N GLN A 49 21.82 11.60 0.29
CA GLN A 49 22.33 12.94 0.00
C GLN A 49 21.35 13.65 -0.96
N ASN A 50 21.29 14.96 -0.87
CA ASN A 50 20.53 15.79 -1.81
C ASN A 50 19.02 15.48 -1.83
N GLN A 51 18.46 15.24 -0.65
CA GLN A 51 17.03 14.99 -0.54
C GLN A 51 16.22 16.23 -0.93
N PRO A 52 15.06 16.07 -1.57
CA PRO A 52 14.13 17.17 -1.77
C PRO A 52 13.70 17.75 -0.42
N SER A 53 13.22 18.99 -0.43
CA SER A 53 12.73 19.63 0.80
C SER A 53 11.53 18.86 1.35
N VAL A 54 11.28 19.02 2.64
CA VAL A 54 10.11 18.43 3.31
C VAL A 54 8.82 18.86 2.63
N GLY A 55 8.74 20.11 2.19
CA GLY A 55 7.57 20.61 1.47
C GLY A 55 7.33 19.91 0.14
N VAL A 56 8.40 19.65 -0.61
CA VAL A 56 8.30 18.90 -1.88
C VAL A 56 7.83 17.46 -1.62
N LEU A 57 8.43 16.79 -0.64
CA LEU A 57 8.06 15.42 -0.30
C LEU A 57 6.61 15.33 0.15
N GLU A 58 6.13 16.29 0.93
CA GLU A 58 4.73 16.32 1.37
C GLU A 58 3.77 16.54 0.20
N ARG A 59 4.11 17.42 -0.74
CA ARG A 59 3.28 17.60 -1.93
C ARG A 59 3.23 16.34 -2.80
N LEU A 60 4.35 15.62 -2.93
CA LEU A 60 4.37 14.35 -3.64
C LEU A 60 3.50 13.31 -2.94
N ARG A 61 3.59 13.23 -1.62
CA ARG A 61 2.76 12.31 -0.84
C ARG A 61 1.27 12.60 -1.06
N GLN A 62 0.87 13.86 -1.02
CA GLN A 62 -0.52 14.26 -1.26
C GLN A 62 -0.96 13.94 -2.68
N ALA A 63 -0.08 14.10 -3.66
CA ALA A 63 -0.40 13.77 -5.05
C ALA A 63 -0.64 12.27 -5.22
N ILE A 64 0.21 11.43 -4.62
CA ILE A 64 0.04 9.97 -4.68
C ILE A 64 -1.26 9.55 -4.00
N LYS A 65 -1.64 10.25 -2.94
CA LYS A 65 -2.84 9.95 -2.16
C LYS A 65 -4.14 10.29 -2.90
N LEU A 66 -4.08 11.01 -4.00
CA LEU A 66 -5.28 11.28 -4.79
C LEU A 66 -5.93 9.97 -5.22
N PRO A 67 -7.27 9.85 -5.14
CA PRO A 67 -7.96 8.59 -5.39
C PRO A 67 -7.60 7.93 -6.72
N ALA A 68 -7.50 8.71 -7.80
CA ALA A 68 -7.15 8.16 -9.11
C ALA A 68 -5.75 7.57 -9.13
N HIS A 69 -4.79 8.21 -8.46
CA HIS A 69 -3.41 7.74 -8.40
C HIS A 69 -3.27 6.47 -7.55
N LEU A 70 -3.93 6.43 -6.39
CA LEU A 70 -3.94 5.23 -5.55
C LEU A 70 -4.59 4.06 -6.26
N GLN A 71 -5.70 4.30 -6.96
CA GLN A 71 -6.37 3.26 -7.72
C GLN A 71 -5.44 2.65 -8.76
N ARG A 72 -4.71 3.48 -9.51
CA ARG A 72 -3.77 2.99 -10.51
C ARG A 72 -2.61 2.23 -9.87
N ALA A 73 -2.08 2.72 -8.77
CA ALA A 73 -1.00 2.04 -8.06
C ALA A 73 -1.43 0.63 -7.63
N ARG A 74 -2.62 0.51 -7.06
CA ARG A 74 -3.18 -0.77 -6.63
C ARG A 74 -3.43 -1.70 -7.82
N GLU A 75 -4.00 -1.18 -8.92
CA GLU A 75 -4.25 -1.97 -10.12
C GLU A 75 -2.95 -2.55 -10.68
N TYR A 76 -1.92 -1.72 -10.85
CA TYR A 76 -0.63 -2.18 -11.35
C TYR A 76 0.01 -3.21 -10.43
N TRP A 77 -0.01 -2.95 -9.12
CA TRP A 77 0.58 -3.88 -8.17
C TRP A 77 -0.14 -5.23 -8.19
N TRP A 78 -1.47 -5.20 -8.12
CA TRP A 78 -2.25 -6.44 -8.14
C TRP A 78 -2.07 -7.23 -9.43
N GLN A 79 -2.11 -6.56 -10.57
CA GLN A 79 -1.96 -7.22 -11.87
C GLN A 79 -0.59 -7.87 -12.03
N SER A 80 0.45 -7.28 -11.45
CA SER A 80 1.81 -7.80 -11.59
C SER A 80 2.20 -8.79 -10.51
N GLN A 81 1.81 -8.57 -9.26
CA GLN A 81 2.27 -9.34 -8.12
C GLN A 81 1.26 -10.37 -7.62
N GLN A 82 -0.04 -10.13 -7.84
CA GLN A 82 -1.12 -10.98 -7.33
C GLN A 82 -1.04 -11.15 -5.79
N ALA A 83 -0.48 -10.17 -5.11
CA ALA A 83 -0.29 -10.17 -3.67
C ALA A 83 -0.42 -8.74 -3.15
N VAL A 84 -0.88 -8.61 -1.92
CA VAL A 84 -1.14 -7.28 -1.34
C VAL A 84 -0.47 -7.09 0.03
N CYS A 85 0.48 -7.96 0.37
CA CYS A 85 1.28 -7.89 1.60
C CYS A 85 0.46 -7.99 2.89
N LEU A 86 -0.66 -8.69 2.86
CA LEU A 86 -1.53 -8.85 4.03
C LEU A 86 -1.63 -10.29 4.53
N VAL A 87 -1.27 -11.27 3.70
CA VAL A 87 -1.33 -12.67 4.10
C VAL A 87 -0.42 -12.91 5.30
N ASN A 88 -0.91 -13.64 6.29
CA ASN A 88 -0.26 -13.93 7.57
C ASN A 88 -0.18 -12.74 8.54
N GLN A 89 -0.70 -11.57 8.15
CA GLN A 89 -0.99 -10.51 9.11
C GLN A 89 -2.29 -10.86 9.84
N ALA A 90 -2.67 -10.06 10.81
CA ALA A 90 -3.92 -10.27 11.55
C ALA A 90 -4.89 -9.12 11.30
N TRP A 91 -6.18 -9.42 11.34
CA TRP A 91 -7.25 -8.43 11.25
C TRP A 91 -7.92 -8.26 12.59
N ASP A 92 -7.99 -7.03 13.07
CA ASP A 92 -8.69 -6.68 14.30
C ASP A 92 -10.06 -6.10 13.93
N ASP A 93 -11.10 -6.86 14.19
CA ASP A 93 -12.48 -6.51 13.86
C ASP A 93 -13.00 -5.34 14.69
N GLN A 94 -12.47 -5.14 15.88
CA GLN A 94 -12.93 -4.07 16.77
C GLN A 94 -12.44 -2.71 16.32
N THR A 95 -11.23 -2.66 15.76
CA THR A 95 -10.65 -1.41 15.29
C THR A 95 -10.64 -1.29 13.77
N ASN A 96 -11.01 -2.36 13.04
CA ASN A 96 -10.95 -2.45 11.58
C ASN A 96 -9.54 -2.17 11.07
N GLU A 97 -8.56 -2.76 11.73
CA GLU A 97 -7.16 -2.57 11.38
C GLU A 97 -6.44 -3.87 11.10
N VAL A 98 -5.47 -3.80 10.18
CA VAL A 98 -4.49 -4.86 10.02
C VAL A 98 -3.38 -4.63 11.02
N ILE A 99 -3.04 -5.69 11.77
CA ILE A 99 -1.99 -5.64 12.78
C ILE A 99 -0.93 -6.70 12.50
N ALA A 100 0.27 -6.47 13.01
CA ALA A 100 1.36 -7.42 12.84
C ALA A 100 1.05 -8.73 13.58
N PRO A 101 1.51 -9.87 13.04
CA PRO A 101 1.15 -11.18 13.62
C PRO A 101 1.68 -11.40 15.03
N HIS A 102 2.73 -10.68 15.43
CA HIS A 102 3.27 -10.78 16.79
C HIS A 102 2.51 -9.93 17.82
N VAL A 103 1.66 -9.02 17.35
CA VAL A 103 0.81 -8.22 18.24
C VAL A 103 -0.40 -9.05 18.61
N LYS A 104 -0.58 -9.33 19.90
CA LYS A 104 -1.69 -10.15 20.35
C LYS A 104 -2.83 -9.25 20.81
N ARG A 105 -3.95 -9.32 20.11
CA ARG A 105 -5.19 -8.65 20.49
C ARG A 105 -6.31 -9.65 20.53
N HIS A 106 -7.16 -9.55 21.53
CA HIS A 106 -8.30 -10.43 21.67
C HIS A 106 -9.24 -10.30 20.47
N GLY A 107 -9.55 -11.43 19.84
CA GLY A 107 -10.45 -11.47 18.69
C GLY A 107 -9.79 -11.18 17.35
N ALA A 108 -8.50 -10.83 17.32
CA ALA A 108 -7.78 -10.69 16.06
C ALA A 108 -7.57 -12.07 15.41
N ARG A 109 -7.77 -12.13 14.09
CA ARG A 109 -7.67 -13.37 13.32
C ARG A 109 -6.66 -13.26 12.19
N THR A 110 -5.94 -14.33 11.95
CA THR A 110 -4.95 -14.38 10.87
C THR A 110 -5.64 -14.25 9.52
N ILE A 111 -5.07 -13.44 8.65
CA ILE A 111 -5.51 -13.28 7.26
C ILE A 111 -4.90 -14.43 6.45
N GLN A 112 -5.75 -15.32 5.94
CA GLN A 112 -5.31 -16.49 5.17
C GLN A 112 -5.11 -16.17 3.70
N THR A 113 -6.08 -15.51 3.09
CA THR A 113 -6.01 -15.16 1.68
C THR A 113 -6.55 -13.75 1.47
N VAL A 114 -6.08 -13.12 0.42
CA VAL A 114 -6.51 -11.77 0.04
C VAL A 114 -6.75 -11.75 -1.46
N VAL A 115 -7.86 -11.14 -1.87
CA VAL A 115 -8.15 -10.87 -3.28
C VAL A 115 -8.47 -9.38 -3.39
N PHE A 116 -7.94 -8.74 -4.41
CA PHE A 116 -8.33 -7.38 -4.76
C PHE A 116 -9.26 -7.42 -5.96
N ASP A 117 -10.48 -6.92 -5.77
CA ASP A 117 -11.46 -6.84 -6.84
C ASP A 117 -11.27 -5.54 -7.61
N LEU A 118 -10.78 -5.66 -8.85
CA LEU A 118 -10.50 -4.50 -9.70
C LEU A 118 -11.77 -3.73 -10.07
N GLN A 119 -12.90 -4.42 -10.21
CA GLN A 119 -14.14 -3.77 -10.63
C GLN A 119 -14.76 -2.91 -9.53
N SER A 120 -14.83 -3.45 -8.32
CA SER A 120 -15.43 -2.73 -7.19
C SER A 120 -14.42 -1.93 -6.38
N HIS A 121 -13.14 -2.10 -6.66
CA HIS A 121 -12.02 -1.49 -5.93
C HIS A 121 -12.10 -1.80 -4.43
N ARG A 122 -12.22 -3.11 -4.14
CA ARG A 122 -12.33 -3.63 -2.78
C ARG A 122 -11.28 -4.68 -2.51
N THR A 123 -10.77 -4.68 -1.30
CA THR A 123 -9.91 -5.73 -0.80
C THR A 123 -10.75 -6.72 -0.01
N ILE A 124 -10.65 -8.00 -0.33
CA ILE A 124 -11.45 -9.06 0.28
C ILE A 124 -10.51 -9.97 1.05
N LEU A 125 -10.70 -10.03 2.37
CA LEU A 125 -9.87 -10.81 3.28
C LEU A 125 -10.63 -12.08 3.71
N GLN A 126 -10.00 -13.23 3.53
CA GLN A 126 -10.50 -14.46 4.14
C GLN A 126 -9.70 -14.70 5.42
N LEU A 127 -10.40 -14.72 6.55
CA LEU A 127 -9.78 -14.87 7.87
C LEU A 127 -9.84 -16.31 8.32
N GLU A 128 -8.85 -16.71 9.11
CA GLU A 128 -8.83 -18.03 9.73
C GLU A 128 -10.02 -18.19 10.68
N GLY A 129 -10.73 -19.32 10.56
CA GLY A 129 -11.84 -19.65 11.43
C GLY A 129 -13.16 -18.95 11.12
N THR A 130 -13.24 -18.21 10.01
CA THR A 130 -14.50 -17.60 9.57
C THR A 130 -14.83 -18.00 8.15
N GLU A 131 -16.13 -18.08 7.83
CA GLU A 131 -16.57 -18.36 6.45
C GLU A 131 -16.91 -17.08 5.69
N VAL A 132 -17.30 -16.03 6.41
CA VAL A 132 -17.68 -14.77 5.81
C VAL A 132 -16.44 -13.89 5.66
N PRO A 133 -16.10 -13.46 4.43
CA PRO A 133 -14.94 -12.60 4.22
C PRO A 133 -15.18 -11.18 4.73
N VAL A 134 -14.08 -10.49 4.99
CA VAL A 134 -14.09 -9.05 5.29
C VAL A 134 -13.86 -8.31 3.98
N GLU A 135 -14.74 -7.39 3.64
CA GLU A 135 -14.60 -6.56 2.44
C GLU A 135 -14.26 -5.14 2.86
N ILE A 136 -13.16 -4.64 2.32
CA ILE A 136 -12.68 -3.29 2.60
C ILE A 136 -12.89 -2.45 1.34
N GLU A 137 -13.75 -1.45 1.43
CA GLU A 137 -13.98 -0.49 0.36
C GLU A 137 -12.93 0.62 0.45
N LEU A 138 -12.25 0.89 -0.66
CA LEU A 138 -11.11 1.83 -0.70
C LEU A 138 -11.41 3.14 -1.43
#